data_eeb712c015781bd2482a449b067e000f
#
_entry.id   eeb712c015781bd2482a449b067e000f
#
_cell.length_a   1.000
_cell.length_b   1.000
_cell.length_c   1.000
_cell.angle_alpha   90.00
_cell.angle_beta   90.00
_cell.angle_gamma   90.00
#
_symmetry.space_group_name_H-M   'P 1'
#
loop_
_entity.id
_entity.type
_entity.pdbx_description
1 polymer ?
#
loop_
_entity_poly.entity_id
_entity_poly.type
_entity_poly.pdbx_seq_one_letter_code
_entity_poly.pdbx_strand_id
1 'polypeptide(L)'
;MRQHIVTTALAAAVAALAYGQNLNPTVEVTNAYEGRASSIVKPLQRMAVPDSVTTFNLDFDYSVFDNPYRGAYEFKPYYVQLKPAPKPSTENRFYLKTGAGFTLHPEFDLVWTPVRKEKLQLDVYATHHSYFGRYHQFGREALGDNVFEFKPTGEKMKGFLSDSRIGVDGRYGWDGGEAILDVSYRHRMADDAFHYQRMGGVVADGRVRSLPSDAPHFLYDAKVNYHYLGSDLSDAVFAFTAHDFAESRFLFDGTFGPVFDSGRRILADVDLQIARYMGDLAGYTGLLSVTPKYEFVLDRWRFSLGAKLSSLIYSDNYTVWDEPFRKSSGKIFPDVHIDYHLLDDRLILQTSATGGDRFNTLSDAFLTSPFSSFHAYGHSLERIRAMIGARGNIAGRFRFDLQAGYARWSRMPMEGYMDTSDPLSSYYDPAAVLYYVPALVESNAFNLLFAELEYGWKSQSVTVDGKMAYRHTDVTSDSGVFAPAAFTGTFRPAWHWGDRFAAGADVAWSTSRRAKSGNHEFRVPAWVDMGLFAEYHLTRNLGFWVKGGNLLNQTLQRTPLHAEAGMHFTAGVLLTF
;
A
#
# COMPACT_ATOMS: atom_id res chain seq x y z
N MET A 1 -12.68 15.76 38.54
CA MET A 1 -13.53 16.13 37.38
C MET A 1 -13.00 17.33 36.58
N ARG A 2 -12.81 18.52 37.16
CA ARG A 2 -12.27 19.67 36.41
C ARG A 2 -10.87 19.43 35.79
N GLN A 3 -9.98 18.75 36.49
CA GLN A 3 -8.64 18.44 35.95
C GLN A 3 -8.67 17.45 34.79
N HIS A 4 -9.59 16.49 34.81
CA HIS A 4 -9.72 15.53 33.69
C HIS A 4 -10.32 16.19 32.44
N ILE A 5 -11.21 17.15 32.59
CA ILE A 5 -11.78 17.89 31.47
C ILE A 5 -10.73 18.80 30.82
N VAL A 6 -9.90 19.44 31.61
CA VAL A 6 -8.80 20.28 31.11
C VAL A 6 -7.70 19.44 30.44
N THR A 7 -7.36 18.29 30.99
CA THR A 7 -6.41 17.37 30.34
C THR A 7 -6.98 16.77 29.07
N THR A 8 -8.25 16.42 29.06
CA THR A 8 -8.88 15.90 27.84
C THR A 8 -9.06 16.98 26.77
N ALA A 9 -9.40 18.20 27.17
CA ALA A 9 -9.47 19.34 26.24
C ALA A 9 -8.09 19.79 25.73
N LEU A 10 -7.08 19.76 26.58
CA LEU A 10 -5.69 20.02 26.18
C LEU A 10 -5.18 18.87 25.30
N ALA A 11 -5.56 17.67 25.67
CA ALA A 11 -5.29 16.52 24.86
C ALA A 11 -6.03 16.58 23.53
N ALA A 12 -7.25 16.94 23.50
CA ALA A 12 -7.98 17.16 22.25
C ALA A 12 -7.46 18.36 21.47
N ALA A 13 -6.95 19.35 22.14
CA ALA A 13 -6.35 20.51 21.49
C ALA A 13 -4.94 20.24 20.98
N VAL A 14 -4.21 19.42 21.67
CA VAL A 14 -2.94 18.99 21.18
C VAL A 14 -3.12 17.95 20.15
N ALA A 15 -4.08 17.13 20.35
CA ALA A 15 -4.38 16.21 19.38
C ALA A 15 -4.89 16.89 18.19
N ALA A 16 -5.45 17.95 18.24
CA ALA A 16 -5.76 18.61 17.09
C ALA A 16 -4.61 19.34 16.52
N LEU A 17 -3.42 19.11 16.82
CA LEU A 17 -2.43 19.77 16.20
C LEU A 17 -1.49 18.96 15.51
N ALA A 18 -1.56 17.80 15.44
CA ALA A 18 -0.61 17.17 14.81
C ALA A 18 -0.93 16.10 14.08
N TYR A 19 -0.98 16.04 12.99
CA TYR A 19 -0.99 14.95 12.31
C TYR A 19 0.01 14.89 11.39
N GLY A 20 0.55 14.39 11.75
CA GLY A 20 1.30 13.55 11.36
C GLY A 20 1.06 12.77 10.20
N GLN A 21 0.31 12.41 10.04
CA GLN A 21 0.15 11.80 9.11
C GLN A 21 0.64 10.85 8.55
N ASN A 22 0.18 10.22 8.25
CA ASN A 22 0.63 9.63 7.13
C ASN A 22 1.84 10.16 6.59
N LEU A 23 2.41 10.68 7.44
CA LEU A 23 3.58 11.06 7.14
C LEU A 23 4.50 10.14 6.77
N ASN A 24 4.25 9.12 7.06
CA ASN A 24 4.96 8.15 6.58
C ASN A 24 4.24 7.07 6.08
N PRO A 25 3.71 7.39 5.17
CA PRO A 25 3.38 6.48 4.22
C PRO A 25 4.55 5.68 3.73
N THR A 26 5.67 6.17 3.97
CA THR A 26 6.84 5.38 3.68
C THR A 26 6.81 4.03 4.34
N VAL A 27 6.23 3.97 5.47
CA VAL A 27 5.95 2.68 6.08
C VAL A 27 4.90 1.92 5.36
N GLU A 28 3.95 2.62 4.85
CA GLU A 28 2.97 2.01 4.01
C GLU A 28 3.50 1.48 2.76
N VAL A 29 4.37 2.18 2.20
CA VAL A 29 5.01 1.72 1.02
C VAL A 29 5.78 0.47 1.27
N THR A 30 6.41 0.38 2.39
CA THR A 30 7.09 -0.83 2.77
C THR A 30 6.14 -1.98 2.90
N ASN A 31 5.06 -1.74 3.57
CA ASN A 31 4.11 -2.79 3.82
C ASN A 31 3.20 -3.10 2.65
N ALA A 32 2.79 -2.08 1.97
CA ALA A 32 1.88 -2.24 0.86
C ALA A 32 2.52 -2.91 -0.32
N TYR A 33 3.81 -2.81 -0.41
CA TYR A 33 4.47 -3.34 -1.57
C TYR A 33 5.06 -4.71 -1.33
N GLU A 34 5.39 -4.99 -0.11
CA GLU A 34 6.13 -6.17 0.21
C GLU A 34 5.40 -7.47 0.00
N GLY A 35 4.16 -7.49 0.14
CA GLY A 35 3.42 -8.74 0.03
C GLY A 35 2.46 -8.81 -1.09
N ARG A 36 2.34 -7.76 -1.85
CA ARG A 36 1.37 -7.88 -2.91
C ARG A 36 1.99 -8.71 -4.01
N ALA A 37 1.48 -9.88 -4.08
CA ALA A 37 1.37 -10.58 -5.33
C ALA A 37 0.65 -9.76 -6.41
N SER A 38 0.58 -8.51 -6.19
CA SER A 38 0.21 -7.54 -7.18
C SER A 38 1.21 -7.44 -8.31
N SER A 39 2.23 -8.25 -8.23
CA SER A 39 2.91 -8.66 -9.44
C SER A 39 1.97 -9.29 -10.45
N ILE A 40 0.90 -9.87 -10.00
CA ILE A 40 -0.17 -10.30 -10.89
C ILE A 40 -0.90 -9.08 -11.44
N VAL A 41 -1.01 -8.04 -10.64
CA VAL A 41 -1.60 -6.78 -11.03
C VAL A 41 -0.53 -5.73 -10.94
N LYS A 42 0.43 -5.78 -11.83
CA LYS A 42 1.38 -4.69 -11.93
C LYS A 42 0.62 -3.43 -12.29
N PRO A 43 0.92 -2.33 -11.61
CA PRO A 43 0.27 -1.06 -11.86
C PRO A 43 0.53 -0.45 -13.24
N LEU A 44 1.21 -1.15 -14.11
CA LEU A 44 1.16 -0.88 -15.54
C LEU A 44 -0.26 -0.80 -16.07
N GLN A 45 -1.12 -1.44 -15.36
CA GLN A 45 -2.51 -1.42 -15.69
C GLN A 45 -3.24 -0.15 -15.39
N ARG A 46 -2.64 0.63 -14.59
CA ARG A 46 -3.02 2.01 -14.47
C ARG A 46 -2.17 2.87 -15.40
N MET A 47 -1.66 2.27 -16.46
CA MET A 47 -1.51 3.11 -17.63
C MET A 47 -2.89 3.72 -17.80
N ALA A 48 -3.02 4.87 -17.17
CA ALA A 48 -4.06 5.79 -17.53
C ALA A 48 -4.23 5.66 -19.02
N VAL A 49 -5.41 5.82 -19.48
CA VAL A 49 -5.74 5.91 -20.90
C VAL A 49 -4.48 6.18 -21.69
N PRO A 50 -4.03 5.24 -22.52
CA PRO A 50 -2.72 5.32 -23.14
C PRO A 50 -2.44 6.73 -23.60
N ASP A 51 -1.26 7.19 -23.38
CA ASP A 51 -0.80 8.50 -23.84
C ASP A 51 -1.16 8.76 -25.31
N SER A 52 -1.36 7.70 -26.06
CA SER A 52 -1.80 7.71 -27.44
C SER A 52 -3.25 8.15 -27.66
N VAL A 53 -4.06 8.19 -26.65
CA VAL A 53 -5.48 8.60 -26.75
C VAL A 53 -5.66 10.06 -26.31
N THR A 54 -4.73 10.56 -25.52
CA THR A 54 -4.67 11.96 -25.16
C THR A 54 -3.58 12.64 -25.97
N THR A 55 -3.94 13.57 -26.82
CA THR A 55 -2.98 14.47 -27.44
C THR A 55 -2.32 15.27 -26.34
N PHE A 56 -1.07 14.90 -26.00
CA PHE A 56 -0.32 15.57 -24.96
C PHE A 56 0.01 16.98 -25.35
N ASN A 57 -0.50 17.93 -24.61
CA ASN A 57 0.14 19.22 -24.51
C ASN A 57 1.33 19.07 -23.54
N LEU A 58 2.54 19.25 -24.03
CA LEU A 58 3.78 19.15 -23.26
C LEU A 58 3.99 20.31 -22.26
N ASP A 59 3.09 21.27 -22.23
CA ASP A 59 3.05 22.27 -21.18
C ASP A 59 2.53 21.64 -19.89
N PHE A 60 3.43 21.05 -19.16
CA PHE A 60 3.17 20.57 -17.83
C PHE A 60 3.04 21.74 -16.89
N ASP A 61 1.85 21.92 -16.36
CA ASP A 61 1.64 22.81 -15.22
C ASP A 61 2.32 22.16 -13.98
N TYR A 62 3.53 22.59 -13.71
CA TYR A 62 4.30 22.18 -12.53
C TYR A 62 3.83 22.82 -11.23
N SER A 63 2.74 23.58 -11.24
CA SER A 63 2.13 24.17 -10.06
C SER A 63 1.62 23.16 -9.04
N VAL A 64 1.72 21.86 -9.34
CA VAL A 64 1.47 20.79 -8.36
C VAL A 64 2.36 20.93 -7.12
N PHE A 65 3.51 21.60 -7.27
CA PHE A 65 4.37 21.94 -6.14
C PHE A 65 4.00 23.23 -5.42
N ASP A 66 3.14 24.04 -6.01
CA ASP A 66 2.61 25.26 -5.39
C ASP A 66 1.46 25.00 -4.43
N ASN A 67 1.04 23.75 -4.29
CA ASN A 67 0.10 23.41 -3.26
C ASN A 67 0.87 23.20 -1.95
N PRO A 68 1.04 24.25 -1.14
CA PRO A 68 1.83 24.15 0.04
C PRO A 68 1.05 23.31 1.02
N TYR A 69 1.51 22.13 1.22
CA TYR A 69 1.22 21.39 2.38
C TYR A 69 -0.08 20.66 2.56
N ARG A 70 0.03 19.55 2.16
CA ARG A 70 -0.39 18.43 2.98
C ARG A 70 0.87 17.68 3.34
N GLY A 71 1.25 17.73 4.57
CA GLY A 71 2.51 17.31 5.11
C GLY A 71 3.02 15.94 4.76
N ALA A 72 2.34 15.19 3.98
CA ALA A 72 2.84 14.02 3.33
C ALA A 72 2.88 14.28 1.85
N TYR A 73 4.03 14.28 1.32
CA TYR A 73 4.15 13.99 -0.07
C TYR A 73 3.82 12.51 -0.24
N GLU A 74 2.58 12.26 -0.58
CA GLU A 74 2.33 11.10 -1.37
C GLU A 74 3.11 11.28 -2.66
N PHE A 75 4.32 10.80 -2.70
CA PHE A 75 4.94 10.51 -3.96
C PHE A 75 4.08 9.40 -4.58
N LYS A 76 3.05 9.83 -5.27
CA LYS A 76 2.31 8.95 -6.17
C LYS A 76 3.15 8.90 -7.42
N PRO A 77 3.91 7.83 -7.63
CA PRO A 77 4.70 7.73 -8.83
C PRO A 77 3.75 7.93 -10.00
N TYR A 78 3.95 8.99 -10.72
CA TYR A 78 3.25 9.26 -11.97
C TYR A 78 1.72 9.24 -12.01
N TYR A 79 1.06 9.50 -10.90
CA TYR A 79 -0.26 10.09 -11.03
C TYR A 79 -0.12 11.61 -11.20
N VAL A 80 0.45 12.00 -12.32
CA VAL A 80 0.14 13.32 -12.82
C VAL A 80 -1.36 13.29 -13.05
N GLN A 81 -2.13 13.90 -12.17
CA GLN A 81 -3.42 14.40 -12.60
C GLN A 81 -3.08 15.43 -13.66
N LEU A 82 -3.05 14.98 -14.88
CA LEU A 82 -3.06 15.88 -16.01
C LEU A 82 -4.31 16.72 -15.82
N LYS A 83 -4.16 17.99 -15.47
CA LYS A 83 -5.24 18.90 -15.74
C LYS A 83 -5.50 18.75 -17.23
N PRO A 84 -6.65 18.28 -17.67
CA PRO A 84 -6.91 18.18 -19.09
C PRO A 84 -6.69 19.57 -19.65
N ALA A 85 -5.98 19.65 -20.76
CA ALA A 85 -5.89 20.88 -21.52
C ALA A 85 -7.32 21.41 -21.73
N PRO A 86 -7.55 22.73 -21.66
CA PRO A 86 -8.89 23.31 -21.67
C PRO A 86 -9.67 23.13 -22.98
N LYS A 87 -9.18 22.33 -23.92
CA LYS A 87 -9.92 21.90 -25.10
C LYS A 87 -10.18 20.41 -25.03
N PRO A 88 -11.44 19.98 -24.99
CA PRO A 88 -11.76 18.57 -25.10
C PRO A 88 -11.25 18.04 -26.43
N SER A 89 -10.19 17.26 -26.40
CA SER A 89 -9.95 16.30 -27.47
C SER A 89 -11.14 15.35 -27.55
N THR A 90 -11.36 14.69 -28.65
CA THR A 90 -12.38 13.65 -28.84
C THR A 90 -12.38 12.72 -27.64
N GLU A 91 -13.35 12.91 -26.76
CA GLU A 91 -13.32 12.34 -25.44
C GLU A 91 -13.80 10.92 -25.50
N ASN A 92 -12.86 10.00 -25.47
CA ASN A 92 -13.19 8.61 -25.26
C ASN A 92 -13.85 8.47 -23.89
N ARG A 93 -15.08 7.96 -23.89
CA ARG A 93 -15.86 7.73 -22.68
C ARG A 93 -15.90 6.28 -22.27
N PHE A 94 -15.30 5.44 -23.08
CA PHE A 94 -15.28 4.01 -22.87
C PHE A 94 -13.87 3.46 -23.09
N TYR A 95 -13.40 2.71 -22.14
CA TYR A 95 -12.13 1.98 -22.18
C TYR A 95 -12.38 0.54 -21.77
N LEU A 96 -11.93 -0.39 -22.58
CA LEU A 96 -11.96 -1.81 -22.29
C LEU A 96 -10.61 -2.43 -22.65
N LYS A 97 -9.97 -3.05 -21.69
CA LYS A 97 -8.81 -3.89 -21.88
C LYS A 97 -9.15 -5.29 -21.41
N THR A 98 -9.01 -6.27 -22.28
CA THR A 98 -9.28 -7.66 -21.94
C THR A 98 -8.27 -8.57 -22.60
N GLY A 99 -7.96 -9.67 -21.93
CA GLY A 99 -7.02 -10.66 -22.45
C GLY A 99 -6.99 -11.92 -21.63
N ALA A 100 -6.31 -12.90 -22.14
CA ALA A 100 -6.04 -14.15 -21.46
C ALA A 100 -4.68 -14.71 -21.89
N GLY A 101 -4.15 -15.62 -21.12
CA GLY A 101 -2.81 -16.11 -21.35
C GLY A 101 -2.58 -17.57 -20.98
N PHE A 102 -1.38 -17.98 -21.25
CA PHE A 102 -0.81 -19.26 -20.80
C PHE A 102 0.06 -18.95 -19.55
N THR A 103 -0.01 -19.64 -18.52
CA THR A 103 -1.06 -20.33 -17.84
C THR A 103 -2.37 -19.50 -17.77
N LEU A 104 -3.49 -20.04 -17.37
CA LEU A 104 -4.75 -19.27 -17.47
C LEU A 104 -4.73 -18.01 -16.57
N HIS A 105 -4.54 -16.87 -17.23
CA HIS A 105 -4.49 -15.54 -16.63
C HIS A 105 -5.50 -14.62 -17.33
N PRO A 106 -6.78 -14.71 -17.04
CA PRO A 106 -7.73 -13.74 -17.56
C PRO A 106 -7.53 -12.38 -16.89
N GLU A 107 -7.47 -11.36 -17.73
CA GLU A 107 -7.41 -9.95 -17.33
C GLU A 107 -8.56 -9.19 -17.99
N PHE A 108 -9.24 -8.34 -17.24
CA PHE A 108 -10.33 -7.52 -17.71
C PHE A 108 -10.35 -6.21 -16.95
N ASP A 109 -10.27 -5.10 -17.67
CA ASP A 109 -10.39 -3.74 -17.14
C ASP A 109 -11.37 -2.95 -18.00
N LEU A 110 -12.40 -2.42 -17.38
CA LEU A 110 -13.43 -1.59 -17.98
C LEU A 110 -13.51 -0.26 -17.25
N VAL A 111 -13.57 0.83 -18.00
CA VAL A 111 -13.97 2.15 -17.50
C VAL A 111 -14.94 2.77 -18.47
N TRP A 112 -16.08 3.22 -17.99
CA TRP A 112 -17.09 3.93 -18.75
C TRP A 112 -17.49 5.22 -18.03
N THR A 113 -17.39 6.35 -18.72
CA THR A 113 -17.71 7.68 -18.22
C THR A 113 -19.07 8.16 -18.79
N PRO A 114 -20.21 7.73 -18.22
CA PRO A 114 -21.52 8.13 -18.72
C PRO A 114 -21.79 9.63 -18.57
N VAL A 115 -21.22 10.26 -17.55
CA VAL A 115 -21.43 11.69 -17.27
C VAL A 115 -20.08 12.38 -17.17
N ARG A 116 -19.87 13.36 -18.03
CA ARG A 116 -18.71 14.25 -17.97
C ARG A 116 -19.15 15.67 -18.26
N LYS A 117 -19.28 16.44 -17.21
CA LYS A 117 -19.62 17.87 -17.22
C LYS A 117 -18.54 18.62 -16.49
N GLU A 118 -18.48 19.93 -16.64
CA GLU A 118 -17.48 20.78 -16.01
C GLU A 118 -17.34 20.58 -14.50
N LYS A 119 -18.46 20.44 -13.79
CA LYS A 119 -18.49 20.26 -12.34
C LYS A 119 -18.82 18.85 -11.87
N LEU A 120 -19.19 17.94 -12.78
CA LEU A 120 -19.62 16.58 -12.45
C LEU A 120 -19.05 15.56 -13.41
N GLN A 121 -18.32 14.61 -12.87
CA GLN A 121 -17.87 13.40 -13.58
C GLN A 121 -18.39 12.16 -12.85
N LEU A 122 -18.81 11.17 -13.60
CA LEU A 122 -19.21 9.87 -13.10
C LEU A 122 -18.57 8.80 -13.97
N ASP A 123 -17.84 7.90 -13.34
CA ASP A 123 -17.16 6.77 -13.97
C ASP A 123 -17.70 5.46 -13.38
N VAL A 124 -18.01 4.51 -14.25
CA VAL A 124 -18.32 3.13 -13.88
C VAL A 124 -17.14 2.29 -14.28
N TYR A 125 -16.65 1.47 -13.39
CA TYR A 125 -15.50 0.63 -13.67
C TYR A 125 -15.70 -0.80 -13.21
N ALA A 126 -15.00 -1.72 -13.87
CA ALA A 126 -14.89 -3.11 -13.45
C ALA A 126 -13.50 -3.64 -13.76
N THR A 127 -12.91 -4.34 -12.82
CA THR A 127 -11.60 -4.98 -12.98
C THR A 127 -11.67 -6.42 -12.54
N HIS A 128 -11.00 -7.29 -13.25
CA HIS A 128 -10.86 -8.70 -12.88
C HIS A 128 -9.49 -9.20 -13.30
N HIS A 129 -8.77 -9.78 -12.35
CA HIS A 129 -7.48 -10.40 -12.57
C HIS A 129 -7.45 -11.74 -11.85
N SER A 130 -7.11 -12.78 -12.55
CA SER A 130 -7.02 -14.10 -11.94
C SER A 130 -5.86 -14.92 -12.52
N TYR A 131 -5.43 -15.86 -11.71
CA TYR A 131 -4.43 -16.87 -12.07
C TYR A 131 -4.91 -18.23 -11.62
N PHE A 132 -4.96 -19.16 -12.56
CA PHE A 132 -5.25 -20.57 -12.31
C PHE A 132 -4.04 -21.40 -12.70
N GLY A 133 -3.42 -22.06 -11.75
CA GLY A 133 -2.17 -22.75 -12.04
C GLY A 133 -1.76 -23.74 -10.97
N ARG A 134 -0.47 -23.95 -10.90
CA ARG A 134 0.15 -24.82 -9.92
C ARG A 134 1.23 -24.07 -9.18
N TYR A 135 1.21 -24.18 -7.87
CA TYR A 135 2.19 -23.61 -6.95
C TYR A 135 3.19 -24.68 -6.52
N HIS A 136 4.44 -24.29 -6.34
CA HIS A 136 5.47 -25.17 -5.81
C HIS A 136 5.28 -25.39 -4.32
N GLN A 137 5.45 -26.62 -3.89
CA GLN A 137 5.58 -26.98 -2.50
C GLN A 137 7.02 -26.75 -2.04
N PHE A 138 7.21 -26.27 -0.81
CA PHE A 138 8.52 -25.97 -0.26
C PHE A 138 8.94 -26.97 0.80
N GLY A 139 10.21 -27.32 0.77
CA GLY A 139 10.90 -28.04 1.80
C GLY A 139 12.12 -27.26 2.29
N ARG A 140 12.76 -27.74 3.32
CA ARG A 140 14.04 -27.18 3.81
C ARG A 140 15.22 -27.96 3.27
N GLU A 141 16.25 -27.26 2.82
CA GLU A 141 17.55 -27.82 2.45
C GLU A 141 18.61 -27.29 3.42
N ALA A 142 19.44 -28.17 3.98
CA ALA A 142 20.51 -27.76 4.85
C ALA A 142 21.66 -27.15 4.03
N LEU A 143 22.06 -25.93 4.38
CA LEU A 143 23.22 -25.23 3.81
C LEU A 143 24.47 -25.38 4.66
N GLY A 144 24.33 -25.84 5.90
CA GLY A 144 25.40 -26.01 6.89
C GLY A 144 24.82 -26.33 8.26
N ASP A 145 25.65 -26.29 9.29
CA ASP A 145 25.18 -26.53 10.65
C ASP A 145 24.15 -25.46 11.06
N ASN A 146 22.93 -25.92 11.34
CA ASN A 146 21.82 -25.07 11.77
C ASN A 146 21.38 -23.97 10.79
N VAL A 147 21.75 -24.04 9.51
CA VAL A 147 21.32 -23.10 8.46
C VAL A 147 20.55 -23.86 7.39
N PHE A 148 19.33 -23.44 7.14
CA PHE A 148 18.40 -24.04 6.19
C PHE A 148 17.91 -23.02 5.18
N GLU A 149 17.66 -23.46 3.96
CA GLU A 149 17.04 -22.66 2.91
C GLU A 149 15.74 -23.31 2.44
N PHE A 150 14.71 -22.50 2.27
CA PHE A 150 13.45 -22.98 1.71
C PHE A 150 13.54 -23.07 0.19
N LYS A 151 13.44 -24.29 -0.31
CA LYS A 151 13.49 -24.61 -1.74
C LYS A 151 12.31 -25.44 -2.19
N PRO A 152 11.93 -25.34 -3.48
CA PRO A 152 10.90 -26.20 -4.04
C PRO A 152 11.27 -27.68 -3.92
N THR A 153 10.32 -28.50 -3.46
CA THR A 153 10.49 -29.96 -3.38
C THR A 153 10.38 -30.66 -4.73
N GLY A 154 9.95 -29.97 -5.78
CA GLY A 154 9.58 -30.53 -7.07
C GLY A 154 8.10 -30.88 -7.19
N GLU A 155 7.39 -31.01 -6.11
CA GLU A 155 5.95 -31.21 -6.11
C GLU A 155 5.20 -29.91 -6.38
N LYS A 156 4.08 -30.01 -7.09
CA LYS A 156 3.23 -28.87 -7.44
C LYS A 156 1.78 -29.16 -7.11
N MET A 157 1.16 -28.21 -6.46
CA MET A 157 -0.25 -28.24 -6.08
C MET A 157 -1.07 -27.31 -6.96
N LYS A 158 -2.32 -27.67 -7.19
CA LYS A 158 -3.27 -26.77 -7.87
C LYS A 158 -3.63 -25.63 -6.93
N GLY A 159 -3.82 -24.45 -7.50
CA GLY A 159 -4.32 -23.31 -6.78
C GLY A 159 -4.73 -22.19 -7.70
N PHE A 160 -5.39 -21.20 -7.15
CA PHE A 160 -5.78 -20.00 -7.88
C PHE A 160 -5.74 -18.75 -7.00
N LEU A 161 -5.63 -17.62 -7.64
CA LEU A 161 -5.86 -16.31 -7.07
C LEU A 161 -6.78 -15.54 -8.00
N SER A 162 -7.81 -14.92 -7.45
CA SER A 162 -8.75 -14.09 -8.20
C SER A 162 -9.03 -12.81 -7.42
N ASP A 163 -8.96 -11.66 -8.08
CA ASP A 163 -9.34 -10.35 -7.52
C ASP A 163 -10.25 -9.66 -8.52
N SER A 164 -11.45 -9.31 -8.08
CA SER A 164 -12.47 -8.65 -8.88
C SER A 164 -12.98 -7.42 -8.14
N ARG A 165 -13.18 -6.34 -8.87
CA ARG A 165 -13.77 -5.12 -8.34
C ARG A 165 -14.71 -4.51 -9.38
N ILE A 166 -15.89 -4.11 -8.96
CA ILE A 166 -16.84 -3.34 -9.77
C ILE A 166 -17.32 -2.15 -8.96
N GLY A 167 -17.34 -0.98 -9.54
CA GLY A 167 -17.68 0.21 -8.78
C GLY A 167 -18.07 1.40 -9.64
N VAL A 168 -18.41 2.45 -8.92
CA VAL A 168 -18.77 3.76 -9.46
C VAL A 168 -17.95 4.80 -8.73
N ASP A 169 -17.21 5.61 -9.48
CA ASP A 169 -16.51 6.78 -9.00
C ASP A 169 -17.24 8.04 -9.46
N GLY A 170 -17.49 8.94 -8.53
CA GLY A 170 -18.14 10.22 -8.78
C GLY A 170 -17.29 11.38 -8.27
N ARG A 171 -17.12 12.41 -9.09
CA ARG A 171 -16.46 13.65 -8.73
C ARG A 171 -17.36 14.84 -8.96
N TYR A 172 -17.53 15.67 -7.94
CA TYR A 172 -18.26 16.92 -8.00
C TYR A 172 -17.40 18.08 -7.54
N GLY A 173 -17.24 19.09 -8.39
CA GLY A 173 -16.46 20.30 -8.10
C GLY A 173 -17.35 21.52 -7.92
N TRP A 174 -17.01 22.40 -6.99
CA TRP A 174 -17.57 23.74 -6.79
C TRP A 174 -16.46 24.77 -6.65
N ASP A 175 -16.81 26.03 -6.61
CA ASP A 175 -15.85 27.14 -6.70
C ASP A 175 -14.85 27.26 -5.52
N GLY A 176 -14.83 26.39 -4.58
CA GLY A 176 -13.87 26.39 -3.45
C GLY A 176 -13.51 25.02 -2.98
N GLY A 177 -13.94 23.96 -3.68
CA GLY A 177 -13.68 22.60 -3.25
C GLY A 177 -14.12 21.53 -4.24
N GLU A 178 -13.88 20.30 -3.84
CA GLU A 178 -14.35 19.13 -4.57
C GLU A 178 -14.77 18.01 -3.61
N ALA A 179 -15.71 17.19 -4.06
CA ALA A 179 -16.08 15.94 -3.44
C ALA A 179 -15.83 14.79 -4.42
N ILE A 180 -15.28 13.72 -3.91
CA ILE A 180 -15.03 12.48 -4.63
C ILE A 180 -15.69 11.36 -3.84
N LEU A 181 -16.39 10.46 -4.50
CA LEU A 181 -17.01 9.29 -3.91
C LEU A 181 -16.78 8.08 -4.82
N ASP A 182 -16.11 7.07 -4.32
CA ASP A 182 -16.01 5.74 -4.95
C ASP A 182 -16.81 4.74 -4.12
N VAL A 183 -17.70 4.01 -4.77
CA VAL A 183 -18.42 2.89 -4.14
C VAL A 183 -18.23 1.66 -5.01
N SER A 184 -17.71 0.61 -4.41
CA SER A 184 -17.38 -0.61 -5.14
C SER A 184 -17.71 -1.86 -4.35
N TYR A 185 -18.00 -2.92 -5.08
CA TYR A 185 -17.98 -4.29 -4.57
C TYR A 185 -16.64 -4.91 -4.93
N ARG A 186 -15.96 -5.47 -3.97
CA ARG A 186 -14.71 -6.20 -4.15
C ARG A 186 -14.90 -7.67 -3.76
N HIS A 187 -14.33 -8.55 -4.54
CA HIS A 187 -14.30 -9.97 -4.26
C HIS A 187 -12.90 -10.53 -4.56
N ARG A 188 -12.31 -11.17 -3.57
CA ARG A 188 -11.00 -11.81 -3.70
C ARG A 188 -11.07 -13.23 -3.18
N MET A 189 -10.43 -14.13 -3.89
CA MET A 189 -10.28 -15.53 -3.51
C MET A 189 -8.84 -15.97 -3.73
N ALA A 190 -8.32 -16.72 -2.80
CA ALA A 190 -7.04 -17.40 -2.91
C ALA A 190 -7.23 -18.83 -2.43
N ASP A 191 -6.74 -19.77 -3.19
CA ASP A 191 -6.80 -21.21 -2.87
C ASP A 191 -5.48 -21.86 -3.26
N ASP A 192 -4.87 -22.49 -2.30
CA ASP A 192 -3.81 -23.48 -2.52
C ASP A 192 -4.16 -24.73 -1.70
N ALA A 193 -3.31 -25.74 -1.68
CA ALA A 193 -3.64 -26.98 -0.96
C ALA A 193 -3.72 -26.81 0.57
N PHE A 194 -3.35 -25.67 1.11
CA PHE A 194 -3.28 -25.40 2.55
C PHE A 194 -4.22 -24.29 3.01
N HIS A 195 -4.42 -23.30 2.15
CA HIS A 195 -5.16 -22.11 2.46
C HIS A 195 -6.28 -21.91 1.45
N TYR A 196 -7.50 -21.86 1.95
CA TYR A 196 -8.63 -21.34 1.21
C TYR A 196 -9.07 -20.06 1.88
N GLN A 197 -9.03 -18.96 1.13
CA GLN A 197 -9.40 -17.66 1.64
C GLN A 197 -10.30 -16.96 0.64
N ARG A 198 -11.47 -16.58 1.09
CA ARG A 198 -12.44 -15.83 0.31
C ARG A 198 -12.86 -14.59 1.09
N MET A 199 -12.82 -13.44 0.45
CA MET A 199 -13.31 -12.19 1.02
C MET A 199 -14.11 -11.43 -0.04
N GLY A 200 -15.28 -10.95 0.35
CA GLY A 200 -16.11 -10.16 -0.54
C GLY A 200 -17.02 -9.19 0.19
N GLY A 201 -17.26 -8.04 -0.41
CA GLY A 201 -18.13 -7.05 0.17
C GLY A 201 -18.04 -5.66 -0.45
N VAL A 202 -18.63 -4.71 0.21
CA VAL A 202 -18.74 -3.32 -0.26
C VAL A 202 -17.66 -2.46 0.36
N VAL A 203 -17.04 -1.63 -0.47
CA VAL A 203 -16.06 -0.59 -0.07
C VAL A 203 -16.58 0.74 -0.58
N ALA A 204 -16.60 1.75 0.29
CA ALA A 204 -16.96 3.11 -0.05
C ALA A 204 -15.86 4.07 0.43
N ASP A 205 -15.32 4.83 -0.51
CA ASP A 205 -14.30 5.84 -0.28
C ASP A 205 -14.86 7.22 -0.60
N GLY A 206 -14.93 8.10 0.37
CA GLY A 206 -15.36 9.48 0.20
C GLY A 206 -14.24 10.46 0.54
N ARG A 207 -14.15 11.55 -0.21
CA ARG A 207 -13.25 12.66 0.11
C ARG A 207 -13.91 13.99 -0.23
N VAL A 208 -13.83 14.93 0.71
CA VAL A 208 -14.24 16.31 0.50
C VAL A 208 -13.06 17.20 0.86
N ARG A 209 -12.67 18.09 -0.05
CA ARG A 209 -11.53 18.96 0.19
C ARG A 209 -11.73 20.37 -0.36
N SER A 210 -11.11 21.34 0.30
CA SER A 210 -10.95 22.68 -0.23
C SER A 210 -9.92 22.69 -1.37
N LEU A 211 -10.21 23.42 -2.42
CA LEU A 211 -9.24 23.72 -3.47
C LEU A 211 -8.51 25.04 -3.16
N PRO A 212 -7.27 25.20 -3.63
CA PRO A 212 -6.59 26.47 -3.55
C PRO A 212 -7.43 27.55 -4.24
N SER A 213 -7.86 28.54 -3.47
CA SER A 213 -8.43 29.80 -3.96
C SER A 213 -7.48 30.92 -3.61
N ASP A 214 -7.64 32.09 -4.21
CA ASP A 214 -6.73 33.23 -4.02
C ASP A 214 -6.55 33.67 -2.55
N ALA A 215 -7.45 33.26 -1.64
CA ALA A 215 -7.30 33.38 -0.20
C ALA A 215 -8.19 32.38 0.55
N PRO A 216 -7.81 31.13 0.71
CA PRO A 216 -8.57 30.23 1.56
C PRO A 216 -8.41 30.67 3.02
N HIS A 217 -9.49 31.11 3.66
CA HIS A 217 -9.48 31.42 5.08
C HIS A 217 -9.52 30.16 5.96
N PHE A 218 -9.98 29.05 5.38
CA PHE A 218 -10.12 27.78 6.09
C PHE A 218 -9.81 26.60 5.15
N LEU A 219 -8.87 25.77 5.56
CA LEU A 219 -8.52 24.54 4.87
C LEU A 219 -9.32 23.37 5.46
N TYR A 220 -9.87 22.55 4.62
CA TYR A 220 -10.44 21.26 5.00
C TYR A 220 -10.10 20.21 3.96
N ASP A 221 -9.80 19.02 4.44
CA ASP A 221 -9.64 17.80 3.67
C ASP A 221 -10.08 16.63 4.53
N ALA A 222 -11.21 16.07 4.23
CA ALA A 222 -11.78 14.97 4.97
C ALA A 222 -11.94 13.76 4.05
N LYS A 223 -11.42 12.64 4.49
CA LYS A 223 -11.58 11.33 3.84
C LYS A 223 -12.35 10.41 4.76
N VAL A 224 -13.25 9.66 4.18
CA VAL A 224 -14.00 8.59 4.85
C VAL A 224 -13.80 7.33 4.03
N ASN A 225 -13.37 6.28 4.66
CA ASN A 225 -13.39 4.94 4.09
C ASN A 225 -14.29 4.05 4.95
N TYR A 226 -15.21 3.39 4.33
CA TYR A 226 -16.03 2.38 4.96
C TYR A 226 -15.95 1.10 4.14
N HIS A 227 -15.75 -0.03 4.80
CA HIS A 227 -15.98 -1.30 4.17
C HIS A 227 -16.74 -2.28 5.07
N TYR A 228 -17.49 -3.12 4.43
CA TYR A 228 -18.10 -4.31 5.00
C TYR A 228 -17.67 -5.51 4.16
N LEU A 229 -16.85 -6.37 4.73
CA LEU A 229 -16.26 -7.51 4.04
C LEU A 229 -16.60 -8.78 4.83
N GLY A 230 -17.36 -9.68 4.21
CA GLY A 230 -17.52 -11.05 4.68
C GLY A 230 -16.34 -11.90 4.22
N SER A 231 -15.90 -12.79 5.05
CA SER A 231 -14.76 -13.66 4.80
C SER A 231 -15.04 -15.08 5.21
N ASP A 232 -14.54 -16.00 4.42
CA ASP A 232 -14.50 -17.42 4.69
C ASP A 232 -13.04 -17.85 4.59
N LEU A 233 -12.47 -18.27 5.70
CA LEU A 233 -11.09 -18.69 5.81
C LEU A 233 -11.07 -20.15 6.25
N SER A 234 -10.47 -21.01 5.48
CA SER A 234 -10.13 -22.34 5.92
C SER A 234 -8.64 -22.58 5.73
N ASP A 235 -8.03 -23.08 6.78
CA ASP A 235 -6.63 -23.45 6.80
C ASP A 235 -6.56 -24.94 7.12
N ALA A 236 -6.12 -25.74 6.14
CA ALA A 236 -6.07 -27.20 6.29
C ALA A 236 -5.05 -27.67 7.33
N VAL A 237 -4.14 -26.78 7.72
CA VAL A 237 -3.04 -27.11 8.63
C VAL A 237 -3.37 -26.73 10.07
N PHE A 238 -4.22 -25.75 10.27
CA PHE A 238 -4.55 -25.26 11.59
C PHE A 238 -6.05 -25.40 11.87
N ALA A 239 -6.38 -26.08 12.94
CA ALA A 239 -7.75 -26.16 13.44
C ALA A 239 -8.31 -24.80 13.94
N PHE A 240 -7.54 -23.74 13.83
CA PHE A 240 -7.94 -22.37 14.11
C PHE A 240 -8.51 -21.71 12.89
N THR A 241 -9.69 -22.10 12.56
CA THR A 241 -10.38 -21.52 11.45
C THR A 241 -11.46 -20.61 12.00
N ALA A 242 -11.28 -19.33 11.86
CA ALA A 242 -12.40 -18.43 11.82
C ALA A 242 -13.13 -18.70 10.50
N HIS A 243 -13.99 -19.71 10.51
CA HIS A 243 -14.65 -20.17 9.29
C HIS A 243 -15.55 -19.12 8.68
N ASP A 244 -16.11 -18.28 9.52
CA ASP A 244 -17.12 -17.34 9.09
C ASP A 244 -17.01 -16.05 9.91
N PHE A 245 -16.39 -15.03 9.33
CA PHE A 245 -16.35 -13.73 9.97
C PHE A 245 -16.65 -12.60 8.98
N ALA A 246 -17.14 -11.49 9.50
CA ALA A 246 -17.25 -10.27 8.74
C ALA A 246 -16.53 -9.14 9.46
N GLU A 247 -15.87 -8.29 8.68
CA GLU A 247 -15.23 -7.07 9.15
C GLU A 247 -16.02 -5.86 8.65
N SER A 248 -16.49 -5.03 9.57
CA SER A 248 -17.01 -3.70 9.27
C SER A 248 -16.01 -2.69 9.77
N ARG A 249 -15.36 -1.97 8.85
CA ARG A 249 -14.35 -0.95 9.17
C ARG A 249 -14.84 0.43 8.77
N PHE A 250 -14.66 1.36 9.67
CA PHE A 250 -14.82 2.78 9.43
C PHE A 250 -13.51 3.50 9.67
N LEU A 251 -13.09 4.30 8.71
CA LEU A 251 -11.91 5.14 8.79
C LEU A 251 -12.30 6.57 8.43
N PHE A 252 -11.94 7.50 9.26
CA PHE A 252 -12.03 8.92 9.03
C PHE A 252 -10.64 9.54 9.18
N ASP A 253 -10.20 10.27 8.17
CA ASP A 253 -8.96 11.05 8.17
C ASP A 253 -9.30 12.46 7.74
N GLY A 254 -9.05 13.44 8.59
CA GLY A 254 -9.45 14.82 8.31
C GLY A 254 -8.43 15.86 8.78
N THR A 255 -8.08 16.79 7.92
CA THR A 255 -7.26 17.96 8.22
C THR A 255 -8.13 19.21 8.14
N PHE A 256 -8.15 20.00 9.20
CA PHE A 256 -8.98 21.19 9.31
C PHE A 256 -8.22 22.35 9.96
N GLY A 257 -8.45 23.56 9.50
CA GLY A 257 -7.99 24.72 10.24
C GLY A 257 -7.89 26.01 9.45
N PRO A 258 -7.74 27.12 10.16
CA PRO A 258 -7.61 28.44 9.57
C PRO A 258 -6.26 28.63 8.88
N VAL A 259 -6.32 29.36 7.79
CA VAL A 259 -5.17 29.85 7.02
C VAL A 259 -5.15 31.38 7.15
N PHE A 260 -4.02 31.92 7.55
CA PHE A 260 -3.85 33.37 7.76
C PHE A 260 -3.13 33.99 6.56
N ASP A 261 -3.36 35.27 6.33
CA ASP A 261 -2.79 36.04 5.20
C ASP A 261 -1.25 35.98 5.12
N SER A 262 -0.60 35.72 6.25
CA SER A 262 0.85 35.57 6.35
C SER A 262 1.37 34.19 5.88
N GLY A 263 0.50 33.33 5.34
CA GLY A 263 0.83 31.94 5.01
C GLY A 263 0.98 31.01 6.23
N ARG A 264 0.70 31.52 7.42
CA ARG A 264 0.68 30.72 8.65
C ARG A 264 -0.62 29.93 8.73
N ARG A 265 -0.55 28.75 9.32
CA ARG A 265 -1.71 27.86 9.47
C ARG A 265 -1.73 27.24 10.86
N ILE A 266 -2.91 27.16 11.43
CA ILE A 266 -3.15 26.32 12.61
C ILE A 266 -4.08 25.21 12.15
N LEU A 267 -3.59 24.00 12.11
CA LEU A 267 -4.31 22.86 11.59
C LEU A 267 -4.54 21.82 12.69
N ALA A 268 -5.60 21.09 12.52
CA ALA A 268 -5.93 19.93 13.32
C ALA A 268 -6.18 18.76 12.39
N ASP A 269 -5.44 17.71 12.57
CA ASP A 269 -5.76 16.48 11.87
C ASP A 269 -6.42 15.50 12.85
N VAL A 270 -7.40 14.79 12.39
CA VAL A 270 -8.16 13.81 13.16
C VAL A 270 -8.16 12.51 12.38
N ASP A 271 -7.70 11.44 13.01
CA ASP A 271 -7.73 10.10 12.46
C ASP A 271 -8.50 9.19 13.41
N LEU A 272 -9.60 8.64 12.93
CA LEU A 272 -10.41 7.69 13.63
C LEU A 272 -10.54 6.43 12.80
N GLN A 273 -10.12 5.32 13.35
CA GLN A 273 -10.24 4.00 12.74
C GLN A 273 -10.96 3.07 13.71
N ILE A 274 -12.01 2.43 13.25
CA ILE A 274 -12.76 1.47 14.05
C ILE A 274 -13.04 0.25 13.16
N ALA A 275 -12.71 -0.93 13.64
CA ALA A 275 -13.13 -2.19 13.04
C ALA A 275 -13.98 -2.97 14.04
N ARG A 276 -15.08 -3.48 13.55
CA ARG A 276 -15.94 -4.42 14.24
C ARG A 276 -15.90 -5.75 13.51
N TYR A 277 -15.56 -6.76 14.24
CA TYR A 277 -15.59 -8.14 13.78
C TYR A 277 -16.88 -8.82 14.25
N MET A 278 -17.44 -9.67 13.41
CA MET A 278 -18.66 -10.43 13.64
C MET A 278 -18.38 -11.90 13.30
N GLY A 279 -19.20 -12.81 13.81
CA GLY A 279 -18.96 -14.25 13.68
C GLY A 279 -17.96 -14.75 14.71
N ASP A 280 -17.06 -15.64 14.31
CA ASP A 280 -16.12 -16.32 15.21
C ASP A 280 -15.12 -15.38 15.90
N LEU A 281 -14.92 -14.19 15.35
CA LEU A 281 -14.00 -13.18 15.86
C LEU A 281 -14.71 -12.00 16.53
N ALA A 282 -15.90 -12.19 17.06
CA ALA A 282 -16.74 -11.11 17.58
C ALA A 282 -16.01 -10.16 18.53
N GLY A 283 -16.00 -8.88 18.20
CA GLY A 283 -15.38 -7.83 18.98
C GLY A 283 -15.24 -6.52 18.20
N TYR A 284 -14.74 -5.50 18.85
CA TYR A 284 -14.37 -4.26 18.15
C TYR A 284 -13.04 -3.72 18.67
N THR A 285 -12.33 -3.07 17.79
CA THR A 285 -11.08 -2.40 18.11
C THR A 285 -10.92 -1.16 17.24
N GLY A 286 -10.13 -0.22 17.67
CA GLY A 286 -9.92 1.02 16.93
C GLY A 286 -8.81 1.88 17.48
N LEU A 287 -8.58 2.97 16.76
CA LEU A 287 -7.57 3.96 17.05
C LEU A 287 -8.17 5.35 16.82
N LEU A 288 -8.04 6.22 17.81
CA LEU A 288 -8.28 7.64 17.66
C LEU A 288 -6.95 8.37 17.80
N SER A 289 -6.60 9.12 16.80
CA SER A 289 -5.47 10.03 16.87
C SER A 289 -5.94 11.44 16.52
N VAL A 290 -5.44 12.41 17.25
CA VAL A 290 -5.70 13.80 16.93
C VAL A 290 -4.39 14.55 17.05
N THR A 291 -4.07 15.41 16.06
CA THR A 291 -2.75 15.99 15.95
C THR A 291 -2.84 17.49 15.61
N PRO A 292 -2.79 18.35 16.62
CA PRO A 292 -2.62 19.77 16.44
C PRO A 292 -1.27 20.14 15.86
N LYS A 293 -1.22 21.01 14.89
CA LYS A 293 0.00 21.49 14.28
C LYS A 293 -0.05 22.98 13.90
N TYR A 294 1.09 23.59 13.99
CA TYR A 294 1.32 24.95 13.54
C TYR A 294 2.30 24.94 12.37
N GLU A 295 1.87 25.49 11.25
CA GLU A 295 2.67 25.57 10.04
C GLU A 295 3.02 27.02 9.71
N PHE A 296 4.27 27.27 9.34
CA PHE A 296 4.74 28.59 8.94
C PHE A 296 5.94 28.50 8.00
N VAL A 297 6.10 29.53 7.20
CA VAL A 297 7.21 29.69 6.27
C VAL A 297 8.08 30.84 6.75
N LEU A 298 9.40 30.63 6.76
CA LEU A 298 10.39 31.63 7.08
C LEU A 298 11.49 31.59 6.00
N ASP A 299 11.47 32.53 5.08
CA ASP A 299 12.32 32.57 3.90
C ASP A 299 12.23 31.22 3.12
N ARG A 300 13.30 30.48 3.06
CA ARG A 300 13.39 29.17 2.38
C ARG A 300 13.05 28.00 3.29
N TRP A 301 12.77 28.23 4.54
CA TRP A 301 12.40 27.23 5.51
C TRP A 301 10.89 27.13 5.66
N ARG A 302 10.43 25.93 5.74
CA ARG A 302 9.04 25.64 6.03
C ARG A 302 9.00 24.67 7.21
N PHE A 303 8.20 25.03 8.19
CA PHE A 303 8.07 24.29 9.43
C PHE A 303 6.63 23.82 9.59
N SER A 304 6.46 22.59 10.00
CA SER A 304 5.23 22.04 10.55
C SER A 304 5.56 21.43 11.90
N LEU A 305 5.05 22.02 12.96
CA LEU A 305 5.34 21.62 14.33
C LEU A 305 4.05 21.16 15.00
N GLY A 306 4.03 19.92 15.41
CA GLY A 306 2.87 19.32 16.03
C GLY A 306 3.21 18.23 17.05
N ALA A 307 2.16 17.71 17.67
CA ALA A 307 2.23 16.60 18.59
C ALA A 307 1.03 15.67 18.40
N LYS A 308 1.25 14.41 18.09
CA LYS A 308 0.22 13.40 17.88
C LYS A 308 -0.18 12.78 19.20
N LEU A 309 -1.46 12.87 19.52
CA LEU A 309 -2.06 12.12 20.61
C LEU A 309 -2.82 10.92 20.04
N SER A 310 -2.55 9.79 20.59
CA SER A 310 -3.08 8.50 20.14
C SER A 310 -3.75 7.78 21.30
N SER A 311 -4.93 7.24 21.07
CA SER A 311 -5.66 6.42 22.03
C SER A 311 -6.25 5.20 21.34
N LEU A 312 -6.03 4.04 21.91
CA LEU A 312 -6.60 2.78 21.43
C LEU A 312 -8.02 2.61 21.99
N ILE A 313 -8.90 2.08 21.16
CA ILE A 313 -10.30 1.75 21.49
C ILE A 313 -10.47 0.25 21.28
N TYR A 314 -11.06 -0.46 22.24
CA TYR A 314 -11.33 -1.91 22.10
C TYR A 314 -12.42 -2.37 23.05
N SER A 315 -13.05 -3.50 22.73
CA SER A 315 -13.99 -4.19 23.62
C SER A 315 -13.24 -5.00 24.67
N ASP A 316 -13.84 -5.12 25.86
CA ASP A 316 -13.27 -5.92 26.96
C ASP A 316 -13.14 -7.41 26.59
N ASN A 317 -13.90 -7.89 25.61
CA ASN A 317 -13.87 -9.26 25.13
C ASN A 317 -12.92 -9.48 23.94
N TYR A 318 -12.23 -8.44 23.52
CA TYR A 318 -11.27 -8.56 22.42
C TYR A 318 -9.98 -9.16 22.97
N THR A 319 -9.81 -10.44 22.76
CA THR A 319 -8.60 -11.18 23.12
C THR A 319 -7.89 -11.58 21.84
N VAL A 320 -6.65 -11.16 21.72
CA VAL A 320 -5.73 -11.75 20.76
C VAL A 320 -4.89 -12.74 21.54
N TRP A 321 -5.06 -14.05 21.30
CA TRP A 321 -4.25 -15.11 21.87
C TRP A 321 -4.22 -15.15 23.41
N ASP A 322 -5.38 -15.17 24.09
CA ASP A 322 -5.51 -15.29 25.54
C ASP A 322 -4.79 -14.22 26.40
N GLU A 323 -4.13 -13.26 25.79
CA GLU A 323 -3.57 -12.12 26.50
C GLU A 323 -4.58 -10.97 26.53
N PRO A 324 -5.01 -10.52 27.72
CA PRO A 324 -5.87 -9.34 27.80
C PRO A 324 -5.09 -8.13 27.26
N PHE A 325 -5.63 -7.50 26.25
CA PHE A 325 -5.06 -6.26 25.71
C PHE A 325 -4.92 -5.25 26.85
N ARG A 326 -3.68 -4.88 27.17
CA ARG A 326 -3.45 -3.91 28.24
C ARG A 326 -4.06 -2.59 27.85
N LYS A 327 -4.97 -2.07 28.68
CA LYS A 327 -5.55 -0.74 28.51
C LYS A 327 -4.45 0.27 28.21
N SER A 328 -4.39 0.74 26.99
CA SER A 328 -3.44 1.75 26.58
C SER A 328 -3.91 3.08 27.11
N SER A 329 -3.18 3.65 28.04
CA SER A 329 -3.29 5.09 28.31
C SER A 329 -2.90 5.86 27.05
N GLY A 330 -3.55 6.99 26.80
CA GLY A 330 -3.19 7.86 25.68
C GLY A 330 -1.69 8.15 25.62
N LYS A 331 -1.14 8.13 24.44
CA LYS A 331 0.29 8.35 24.17
C LYS A 331 0.47 9.62 23.39
N ILE A 332 1.59 10.27 23.58
CA ILE A 332 1.99 11.48 22.87
C ILE A 332 3.24 11.17 22.05
N PHE A 333 3.22 11.58 20.78
CA PHE A 333 4.33 11.42 19.86
C PHE A 333 4.70 12.75 19.21
N PRO A 334 5.96 12.94 18.84
CA PRO A 334 6.34 14.10 18.04
C PRO A 334 5.71 14.03 16.65
N ASP A 335 5.45 15.19 16.09
CA ASP A 335 5.12 15.37 14.69
C ASP A 335 5.75 16.66 14.18
N VAL A 336 6.98 16.53 13.76
CA VAL A 336 7.80 17.66 13.35
C VAL A 336 8.29 17.43 11.94
N HIS A 337 8.08 18.42 11.07
CA HIS A 337 8.58 18.42 9.71
C HIS A 337 9.23 19.75 9.40
N ILE A 338 10.37 19.69 8.77
CA ILE A 338 11.15 20.86 8.36
C ILE A 338 11.62 20.63 6.94
N ASP A 339 11.24 21.53 6.04
CA ASP A 339 11.70 21.53 4.66
C ASP A 339 12.55 22.77 4.42
N TYR A 340 13.64 22.60 3.70
CA TYR A 340 14.50 23.66 3.25
C TYR A 340 14.57 23.69 1.73
N HIS A 341 14.06 24.76 1.13
CA HIS A 341 14.04 24.96 -0.33
C HIS A 341 15.41 25.47 -0.80
N LEU A 342 16.30 24.54 -1.14
CA LEU A 342 17.70 24.86 -1.52
C LEU A 342 17.76 25.56 -2.88
N LEU A 343 17.00 25.09 -3.86
CA LEU A 343 16.92 25.66 -5.21
C LEU A 343 15.45 25.86 -5.57
N ASP A 344 14.78 26.77 -4.87
CA ASP A 344 13.34 26.99 -4.96
C ASP A 344 12.61 25.62 -4.93
N ASP A 345 11.72 25.36 -5.90
CA ASP A 345 11.00 24.08 -5.93
C ASP A 345 11.74 22.95 -6.67
N ARG A 346 12.99 23.20 -7.10
CA ARG A 346 13.77 22.19 -7.83
C ARG A 346 14.52 21.21 -6.94
N LEU A 347 14.89 21.64 -5.75
CA LEU A 347 15.56 20.79 -4.76
C LEU A 347 15.17 21.21 -3.34
N ILE A 348 14.54 20.30 -2.63
CA ILE A 348 14.07 20.50 -1.27
C ILE A 348 14.74 19.45 -0.38
N LEU A 349 15.39 19.91 0.66
CA LEU A 349 15.86 19.04 1.75
C LEU A 349 14.76 18.93 2.79
N GLN A 350 14.54 17.75 3.30
CA GLN A 350 13.47 17.48 4.26
C GLN A 350 14.01 16.74 5.47
N THR A 351 13.44 17.02 6.62
CA THR A 351 13.66 16.23 7.82
C THR A 351 12.37 16.10 8.62
N SER A 352 12.17 14.96 9.25
CA SER A 352 11.01 14.76 10.10
C SER A 352 11.32 13.89 11.31
N ALA A 353 10.51 14.09 12.35
CA ALA A 353 10.48 13.23 13.53
C ALA A 353 9.01 12.95 13.88
N THR A 354 8.61 11.70 13.79
CA THR A 354 7.22 11.25 13.97
C THR A 354 7.13 10.00 14.84
N GLY A 355 5.91 9.61 15.17
CA GLY A 355 5.59 8.35 15.85
C GLY A 355 4.08 8.14 15.91
N GLY A 356 3.63 7.00 16.38
CA GLY A 356 2.20 6.73 16.54
C GLY A 356 1.87 5.25 16.69
N ASP A 357 0.65 5.00 17.12
CA ASP A 357 0.05 3.68 17.01
C ASP A 357 -0.48 3.50 15.58
N ARG A 358 -0.46 2.26 15.09
CA ARG A 358 -1.05 1.84 13.83
C ARG A 358 -2.05 0.74 14.06
N PHE A 359 -3.08 0.77 13.28
CA PHE A 359 -4.13 -0.22 13.30
C PHE A 359 -3.95 -1.18 12.11
N ASN A 360 -3.87 -2.47 12.40
CA ASN A 360 -3.74 -3.54 11.42
C ASN A 360 -5.01 -4.38 11.44
N THR A 361 -5.70 -4.48 10.32
CA THR A 361 -6.94 -5.25 10.23
C THR A 361 -6.71 -6.61 9.58
N LEU A 362 -7.66 -7.52 9.75
CA LEU A 362 -7.62 -8.81 9.07
C LEU A 362 -7.77 -8.65 7.56
N SER A 363 -8.62 -7.72 7.11
CA SER A 363 -8.76 -7.44 5.68
C SER A 363 -7.46 -6.94 5.06
N ASP A 364 -6.72 -6.07 5.76
CA ASP A 364 -5.41 -5.61 5.29
C ASP A 364 -4.40 -6.77 5.22
N ALA A 365 -4.40 -7.64 6.23
CA ALA A 365 -3.57 -8.83 6.26
C ALA A 365 -3.87 -9.77 5.07
N PHE A 366 -5.14 -10.07 4.83
CA PHE A 366 -5.57 -10.89 3.70
C PHE A 366 -5.21 -10.27 2.36
N LEU A 367 -5.38 -8.96 2.22
CA LEU A 367 -5.03 -8.26 0.99
C LEU A 367 -3.52 -8.25 0.73
N THR A 368 -2.72 -8.31 1.78
CA THR A 368 -1.26 -8.30 1.69
C THR A 368 -0.69 -9.69 1.45
N SER A 369 -1.16 -10.68 2.18
CA SER A 369 -0.62 -12.04 2.19
C SER A 369 -1.73 -13.08 2.10
N PRO A 370 -2.36 -13.26 0.93
CA PRO A 370 -3.55 -14.10 0.77
C PRO A 370 -3.29 -15.60 0.97
N PHE A 371 -2.05 -16.02 1.03
CA PHE A 371 -1.63 -17.41 1.25
C PHE A 371 -0.93 -17.61 2.60
N SER A 372 -1.17 -16.73 3.55
CA SER A 372 -0.58 -16.81 4.89
C SER A 372 -1.65 -17.02 5.95
N SER A 373 -1.35 -17.81 6.95
CA SER A 373 -2.15 -17.88 8.17
C SER A 373 -2.03 -16.58 8.96
N PHE A 374 -3.12 -16.07 9.51
CA PHE A 374 -3.13 -14.77 10.20
C PHE A 374 -3.08 -14.97 11.71
N HIS A 375 -1.90 -14.70 12.28
CA HIS A 375 -1.67 -14.76 13.71
C HIS A 375 -1.33 -13.40 14.32
N ALA A 376 -1.28 -12.35 13.51
CA ALA A 376 -0.98 -11.01 13.98
C ALA A 376 -1.89 -9.98 13.29
N TYR A 377 -2.81 -9.45 14.07
CA TYR A 377 -3.62 -8.30 13.71
C TYR A 377 -3.88 -7.47 14.98
N GLY A 378 -4.33 -6.24 14.83
CA GLY A 378 -4.54 -5.33 15.94
C GLY A 378 -3.63 -4.11 15.85
N HIS A 379 -2.92 -3.77 16.92
CA HIS A 379 -2.18 -2.52 16.99
C HIS A 379 -0.67 -2.73 17.02
N SER A 380 0.04 -2.10 16.10
CA SER A 380 1.49 -1.92 16.17
C SER A 380 1.85 -0.51 16.64
N LEU A 381 3.04 -0.36 17.17
CA LEU A 381 3.52 0.91 17.71
C LEU A 381 4.84 1.30 17.04
N GLU A 382 4.82 2.41 16.33
CA GLU A 382 6.02 3.13 15.91
C GLU A 382 6.39 4.13 17.00
N ARG A 383 7.37 3.77 17.84
CA ARG A 383 7.75 4.60 18.98
C ARG A 383 8.35 5.92 18.56
N ILE A 384 9.14 5.87 17.51
CA ILE A 384 9.77 7.03 16.89
C ILE A 384 10.23 6.65 15.49
N ARG A 385 10.11 7.60 14.58
CA ARG A 385 10.75 7.61 13.29
C ARG A 385 11.42 8.96 13.08
N ALA A 386 12.71 8.95 12.80
CA ALA A 386 13.47 10.13 12.42
C ALA A 386 14.01 9.95 11.00
N MET A 387 13.85 10.94 10.16
CA MET A 387 14.14 10.87 8.74
C MET A 387 14.78 12.16 8.26
N ILE A 388 15.73 12.01 7.34
CA ILE A 388 16.26 13.07 6.49
C ILE A 388 16.07 12.67 5.03
N GLY A 389 15.89 13.64 4.16
CA GLY A 389 15.69 13.36 2.75
C GLY A 389 16.00 14.53 1.84
N ALA A 390 16.01 14.24 0.56
CA ALA A 390 16.12 15.22 -0.49
C ALA A 390 15.21 14.82 -1.64
N ARG A 391 14.37 15.74 -2.07
CA ARG A 391 13.51 15.53 -3.23
C ARG A 391 13.76 16.63 -4.25
N GLY A 392 13.60 16.28 -5.50
CA GLY A 392 13.86 17.25 -6.54
C GLY A 392 13.23 16.91 -7.88
N ASN A 393 13.16 17.98 -8.70
CA ASN A 393 12.77 17.89 -10.09
C ASN A 393 13.78 18.65 -10.94
N ILE A 394 14.64 17.93 -11.65
CA ILE A 394 15.71 18.50 -12.45
C ILE A 394 15.23 18.65 -13.89
N ALA A 395 15.23 19.90 -14.35
CA ALA A 395 14.85 20.28 -15.72
C ALA A 395 13.46 19.77 -16.16
N GLY A 396 12.54 19.53 -15.22
CA GLY A 396 11.22 19.01 -15.52
C GLY A 396 11.18 17.57 -16.08
N ARG A 397 12.32 16.88 -16.09
CA ARG A 397 12.45 15.55 -16.69
C ARG A 397 12.81 14.47 -15.69
N PHE A 398 13.63 14.78 -14.72
CA PHE A 398 14.09 13.83 -13.71
C PHE A 398 13.56 14.22 -12.34
N ARG A 399 12.76 13.36 -11.76
CA ARG A 399 12.25 13.48 -10.39
C ARG A 399 12.88 12.42 -9.52
N PHE A 400 13.15 12.79 -8.29
CA PHE A 400 13.61 11.85 -7.29
C PHE A 400 13.12 12.27 -5.90
N ASP A 401 12.93 11.28 -5.05
CA ASP A 401 12.74 11.41 -3.62
C ASP A 401 13.68 10.40 -2.93
N LEU A 402 14.65 10.91 -2.22
CA LEU A 402 15.61 10.15 -1.44
C LEU A 402 15.34 10.39 0.04
N GLN A 403 15.14 9.33 0.77
CA GLN A 403 14.90 9.38 2.21
C GLN A 403 15.80 8.39 2.91
N ALA A 404 16.32 8.74 4.09
CA ALA A 404 17.05 7.84 4.95
C ALA A 404 16.73 8.15 6.41
N GLY A 405 16.68 7.13 7.24
CA GLY A 405 16.27 7.34 8.61
C GLY A 405 16.35 6.11 9.49
N TYR A 406 15.82 6.32 10.67
CA TYR A 406 15.72 5.33 11.73
C TYR A 406 14.28 5.27 12.25
N ALA A 407 13.78 4.07 12.50
CA ALA A 407 12.51 3.86 13.16
C ALA A 407 12.62 2.76 14.23
N ARG A 408 11.82 2.86 15.28
CA ARG A 408 11.68 1.83 16.30
C ARG A 408 10.24 1.37 16.42
N TRP A 409 10.06 0.09 16.15
CA TRP A 409 8.75 -0.57 16.13
C TRP A 409 8.55 -1.53 17.27
N SER A 410 7.31 -1.83 17.58
CA SER A 410 6.91 -2.98 18.40
C SER A 410 5.55 -3.49 17.96
N ARG A 411 5.35 -4.80 18.09
CA ARG A 411 4.11 -5.49 17.72
C ARG A 411 3.69 -5.28 16.26
N MET A 412 4.65 -5.27 15.36
CA MET A 412 4.36 -5.16 13.94
C MET A 412 4.07 -6.55 13.37
N PRO A 413 2.96 -6.75 12.64
CA PRO A 413 2.75 -7.97 11.88
C PRO A 413 3.82 -8.11 10.81
N MET A 414 4.51 -9.22 10.82
CA MET A 414 5.57 -9.53 9.87
C MET A 414 5.37 -10.92 9.29
N GLU A 415 5.80 -11.09 8.07
CA GLU A 415 5.82 -12.41 7.45
C GLU A 415 6.78 -13.34 8.20
N GLY A 416 6.32 -14.53 8.45
CA GLY A 416 7.04 -15.56 9.16
C GLY A 416 6.63 -16.93 8.68
N TYR A 417 6.95 -17.94 9.47
CA TYR A 417 6.49 -19.30 9.29
C TYR A 417 6.08 -19.90 10.63
N MET A 418 5.20 -20.88 10.56
CA MET A 418 4.86 -21.74 11.69
C MET A 418 5.40 -23.13 11.43
N ASP A 419 6.02 -23.72 12.44
CA ASP A 419 6.49 -25.09 12.43
C ASP A 419 5.42 -26.00 13.02
N THR A 420 4.84 -26.83 12.19
CA THR A 420 3.81 -27.78 12.60
C THR A 420 4.38 -29.14 13.02
N SER A 421 5.69 -29.32 12.89
CA SER A 421 6.37 -30.57 13.22
C SER A 421 6.80 -30.68 14.68
N ASP A 422 6.78 -29.57 15.42
CA ASP A 422 7.13 -29.58 16.84
C ASP A 422 5.97 -30.13 17.68
N PRO A 423 6.13 -31.29 18.33
CA PRO A 423 5.09 -31.86 19.19
C PRO A 423 4.69 -31.01 20.38
N LEU A 424 5.51 -30.04 20.75
CA LEU A 424 5.24 -29.08 21.82
C LEU A 424 4.56 -27.83 21.30
N SER A 425 4.48 -27.66 19.98
CA SER A 425 3.75 -26.57 19.36
C SER A 425 2.24 -26.78 19.58
N SER A 426 1.51 -25.72 19.90
CA SER A 426 0.04 -25.74 19.92
C SER A 426 -0.57 -26.02 18.53
N TYR A 427 0.24 -26.02 17.50
CA TYR A 427 -0.12 -26.24 16.10
C TYR A 427 0.32 -27.62 15.58
N TYR A 428 0.76 -28.51 16.46
CA TYR A 428 1.21 -29.83 16.06
C TYR A 428 0.06 -30.67 15.47
N ASP A 429 0.22 -31.02 14.21
CA ASP A 429 -0.63 -32.02 13.54
C ASP A 429 0.26 -33.21 13.11
N PRO A 430 0.09 -34.38 13.76
CA PRO A 430 0.87 -35.58 13.41
C PRO A 430 0.56 -36.12 12.02
N ALA A 431 -0.54 -35.67 11.38
CA ALA A 431 -0.93 -36.05 10.03
C ALA A 431 -0.44 -35.06 8.96
N ALA A 432 0.06 -33.90 9.37
CA ALA A 432 0.53 -32.88 8.44
C ALA A 432 1.81 -33.31 7.73
N VAL A 433 1.75 -33.34 6.41
CA VAL A 433 2.90 -33.64 5.54
C VAL A 433 3.86 -32.45 5.46
N LEU A 434 3.40 -31.24 5.81
CA LEU A 434 4.18 -30.01 5.76
C LEU A 434 4.51 -29.52 7.15
N TYR A 435 5.77 -29.28 7.33
CA TYR A 435 6.33 -28.82 8.59
C TYR A 435 6.42 -27.30 8.71
N TYR A 436 6.22 -26.56 7.61
CA TYR A 436 6.38 -25.10 7.58
C TYR A 436 5.30 -24.45 6.73
N VAL A 437 4.58 -23.51 7.30
CA VAL A 437 3.47 -22.81 6.65
C VAL A 437 3.70 -21.29 6.72
N PRO A 438 3.42 -20.55 5.65
CA PRO A 438 3.46 -19.08 5.69
C PRO A 438 2.52 -18.54 6.77
N ALA A 439 2.99 -17.57 7.53
CA ALA A 439 2.20 -16.95 8.58
C ALA A 439 2.53 -15.47 8.73
N LEU A 440 1.56 -14.68 9.18
CA LEU A 440 1.80 -13.35 9.73
C LEU A 440 1.91 -13.46 11.24
N VAL A 441 3.06 -13.07 11.76
CA VAL A 441 3.43 -13.21 13.16
C VAL A 441 3.73 -11.84 13.75
N GLU A 442 3.36 -11.62 15.00
CA GLU A 442 3.67 -10.39 15.71
C GLU A 442 5.18 -10.34 16.06
N SER A 443 5.83 -9.26 15.65
CA SER A 443 7.24 -9.05 15.98
C SER A 443 7.43 -8.51 17.39
N ASN A 444 8.53 -8.87 18.03
CA ASN A 444 9.03 -8.15 19.18
C ASN A 444 9.43 -6.70 18.81
N ALA A 445 9.85 -5.92 19.82
CA ALA A 445 10.36 -4.58 19.55
C ALA A 445 11.69 -4.66 18.79
N PHE A 446 11.81 -3.88 17.72
CA PHE A 446 13.00 -3.84 16.88
C PHE A 446 13.34 -2.44 16.38
N ASN A 447 14.56 -2.28 15.93
CA ASN A 447 15.06 -1.07 15.29
C ASN A 447 15.19 -1.30 13.79
N LEU A 448 14.88 -0.27 13.02
CA LEU A 448 14.96 -0.27 11.56
C LEU A 448 15.78 0.94 11.11
N LEU A 449 16.90 0.70 10.44
CA LEU A 449 17.57 1.68 9.60
C LEU A 449 17.09 1.49 8.18
N PHE A 450 16.71 2.57 7.53
CA PHE A 450 16.22 2.51 6.16
C PHE A 450 16.79 3.63 5.30
N ALA A 451 16.90 3.33 4.01
CA ALA A 451 17.11 4.32 2.96
C ALA A 451 16.25 3.95 1.76
N GLU A 452 15.49 4.89 1.24
CA GLU A 452 14.60 4.68 0.12
C GLU A 452 14.83 5.76 -0.93
N LEU A 453 14.87 5.35 -2.19
CA LEU A 453 14.98 6.21 -3.35
C LEU A 453 13.85 5.87 -4.31
N GLU A 454 13.01 6.83 -4.58
CA GLU A 454 12.07 6.79 -5.70
C GLU A 454 12.59 7.73 -6.79
N TYR A 455 12.55 7.30 -8.04
CA TYR A 455 13.01 8.11 -9.15
C TYR A 455 12.15 7.90 -10.38
N GLY A 456 12.05 8.96 -11.15
CA GLY A 456 11.36 8.92 -12.42
C GLY A 456 12.04 9.85 -13.42
N TRP A 457 12.16 9.37 -14.64
CA TRP A 457 12.68 10.16 -15.75
C TRP A 457 11.73 10.08 -16.94
N LYS A 458 11.46 11.22 -17.55
CA LYS A 458 10.57 11.32 -18.70
C LYS A 458 11.22 12.14 -19.81
N SER A 459 11.20 11.58 -21.00
CA SER A 459 11.52 12.27 -22.26
C SER A 459 10.33 12.13 -23.23
N GLN A 460 10.52 12.60 -24.43
CA GLN A 460 9.52 12.54 -25.48
C GLN A 460 9.14 11.09 -25.88
N SER A 461 10.10 10.17 -25.80
CA SER A 461 9.92 8.80 -26.25
C SER A 461 10.17 7.75 -25.18
N VAL A 462 10.74 8.11 -24.04
CA VAL A 462 11.13 7.16 -23.01
C VAL A 462 10.69 7.67 -21.65
N THR A 463 10.12 6.78 -20.86
CA THR A 463 9.85 6.97 -19.43
C THR A 463 10.57 5.89 -18.65
N VAL A 464 11.10 6.25 -17.50
CA VAL A 464 11.72 5.31 -16.56
C VAL A 464 11.21 5.65 -15.18
N ASP A 465 10.66 4.66 -14.50
CA ASP A 465 10.25 4.76 -13.11
C ASP A 465 10.94 3.67 -12.30
N GLY A 466 11.25 3.97 -11.06
CA GLY A 466 11.83 2.96 -10.19
C GLY A 466 11.84 3.36 -8.73
N LYS A 467 12.01 2.33 -7.92
CA LYS A 467 12.17 2.45 -6.47
C LYS A 467 13.28 1.53 -6.02
N MET A 468 14.10 1.99 -5.09
CA MET A 468 15.11 1.21 -4.39
C MET A 468 14.93 1.42 -2.90
N ALA A 469 15.05 0.37 -2.13
CA ALA A 469 14.97 0.44 -0.68
C ALA A 469 16.05 -0.43 -0.05
N TYR A 470 16.75 0.15 0.90
CA TYR A 470 17.66 -0.53 1.80
C TYR A 470 17.06 -0.55 3.21
N ARG A 471 17.15 -1.70 3.88
CA ARG A 471 16.65 -1.89 5.23
C ARG A 471 17.62 -2.74 6.03
N HIS A 472 17.92 -2.27 7.20
CA HIS A 472 18.68 -3.03 8.17
C HIS A 472 17.92 -3.05 9.50
N THR A 473 17.71 -4.23 10.04
CA THR A 473 16.91 -4.41 11.25
C THR A 473 17.59 -5.41 12.19
N ASP A 474 17.38 -5.21 13.47
CA ASP A 474 17.75 -6.12 14.54
C ASP A 474 16.58 -7.04 14.96
N VAL A 475 15.60 -7.24 14.08
CA VAL A 475 14.52 -8.21 14.36
C VAL A 475 15.17 -9.53 14.74
N THR A 476 15.08 -9.83 16.00
CA THR A 476 15.41 -11.12 16.57
C THR A 476 14.11 -11.70 17.10
N SER A 477 13.59 -12.73 16.49
CA SER A 477 12.47 -13.41 17.09
C SER A 477 12.73 -14.89 17.12
N ASP A 478 12.52 -15.47 18.26
CA ASP A 478 12.48 -16.91 18.42
C ASP A 478 11.22 -17.51 17.77
N SER A 479 10.37 -16.67 17.17
CA SER A 479 9.07 -17.02 16.62
C SER A 479 9.04 -17.20 15.11
N GLY A 480 10.19 -17.32 14.44
CA GLY A 480 10.22 -17.60 13.00
C GLY A 480 9.86 -16.42 12.09
N VAL A 481 9.99 -15.19 12.56
CA VAL A 481 9.75 -13.98 11.75
C VAL A 481 10.88 -13.76 10.75
N PHE A 482 10.54 -13.52 9.49
CA PHE A 482 11.52 -13.13 8.47
C PHE A 482 11.81 -11.64 8.54
N ALA A 483 13.07 -11.29 8.77
CA ALA A 483 13.50 -9.91 8.59
C ALA A 483 13.18 -9.43 7.16
N PRO A 484 12.82 -8.16 6.97
CA PRO A 484 12.70 -7.58 5.65
C PRO A 484 13.96 -7.79 4.83
N ALA A 485 13.82 -7.94 3.52
CA ALA A 485 14.97 -8.02 2.64
C ALA A 485 15.84 -6.77 2.78
N ALA A 486 17.15 -6.96 2.90
CA ALA A 486 18.08 -5.85 3.09
C ALA A 486 18.08 -4.87 1.92
N PHE A 487 17.89 -5.36 0.70
CA PHE A 487 17.80 -4.53 -0.48
C PHE A 487 16.69 -5.03 -1.42
N THR A 488 15.81 -4.14 -1.81
CA THR A 488 14.75 -4.38 -2.78
C THR A 488 14.72 -3.27 -3.82
N GLY A 489 14.22 -3.56 -5.00
CA GLY A 489 14.04 -2.51 -5.98
C GLY A 489 13.12 -2.89 -7.13
N THR A 490 12.71 -1.87 -7.85
CA THR A 490 11.97 -1.96 -9.11
C THR A 490 12.56 -1.01 -10.13
N PHE A 491 12.52 -1.41 -11.38
CA PHE A 491 12.96 -0.62 -12.53
C PHE A 491 12.02 -0.85 -13.70
N ARG A 492 11.39 0.20 -14.19
CA ARG A 492 10.33 0.15 -15.20
C ARG A 492 10.59 1.13 -16.34
N PRO A 493 11.42 0.76 -17.31
CA PRO A 493 11.56 1.53 -18.53
C PRO A 493 10.39 1.27 -19.48
N ALA A 494 9.87 2.32 -20.08
CA ALA A 494 8.91 2.23 -21.17
C ALA A 494 9.31 3.13 -22.32
N TRP A 495 9.16 2.64 -23.53
CA TRP A 495 9.46 3.34 -24.75
C TRP A 495 8.19 3.51 -25.58
N HIS A 496 7.96 4.73 -26.05
CA HIS A 496 6.82 5.12 -26.86
C HIS A 496 7.33 5.53 -28.25
N TRP A 497 6.84 4.87 -29.26
CA TRP A 497 7.17 5.19 -30.65
C TRP A 497 5.95 5.79 -31.34
N GLY A 498 5.92 7.11 -31.39
CA GLY A 498 4.72 7.85 -31.81
C GLY A 498 3.52 7.51 -30.94
N ASP A 499 2.34 7.69 -31.51
CA ASP A 499 1.06 7.44 -30.81
C ASP A 499 0.56 5.99 -30.95
N ARG A 500 1.35 5.10 -31.55
CA ARG A 500 0.87 3.78 -31.93
C ARG A 500 1.54 2.62 -31.21
N PHE A 501 2.72 2.77 -30.76
CA PHE A 501 3.47 1.67 -30.18
C PHE A 501 4.10 2.05 -28.86
N ALA A 502 3.88 1.24 -27.85
CA ALA A 502 4.57 1.31 -26.58
C ALA A 502 5.13 -0.07 -26.21
N ALA A 503 6.32 -0.10 -25.67
CA ALA A 503 6.94 -1.32 -25.14
C ALA A 503 7.77 -0.99 -23.92
N GLY A 504 7.89 -1.93 -23.00
CA GLY A 504 8.69 -1.74 -21.80
C GLY A 504 9.00 -3.01 -21.06
N ALA A 505 9.76 -2.84 -20.00
CA ALA A 505 10.09 -3.90 -19.08
C ALA A 505 9.66 -3.53 -17.65
N ASP A 506 9.49 -4.55 -16.85
CA ASP A 506 9.24 -4.43 -15.43
C ASP A 506 10.19 -5.40 -14.73
N VAL A 507 11.16 -4.85 -14.03
CA VAL A 507 12.17 -5.61 -13.32
C VAL A 507 12.01 -5.33 -11.83
N ALA A 508 11.86 -6.38 -11.04
CA ALA A 508 11.84 -6.30 -9.59
C ALA A 508 12.84 -7.29 -8.99
N TRP A 509 13.45 -6.92 -7.87
CA TRP A 509 14.41 -7.79 -7.20
C TRP A 509 14.35 -7.64 -5.69
N SER A 510 14.79 -8.69 -5.01
CA SER A 510 14.92 -8.74 -3.57
C SER A 510 16.13 -9.58 -3.18
N THR A 511 16.89 -9.11 -2.19
CA THR A 511 17.90 -9.94 -1.55
C THR A 511 17.27 -11.03 -0.69
N SER A 512 18.06 -12.01 -0.29
CA SER A 512 17.63 -13.08 0.61
C SER A 512 17.11 -12.53 1.93
N ARG A 513 16.10 -13.20 2.48
CA ARG A 513 15.52 -12.91 3.80
C ARG A 513 15.92 -14.00 4.78
N ARG A 514 15.98 -13.64 6.05
CA ARG A 514 16.39 -14.55 7.12
C ARG A 514 15.42 -14.49 8.28
N ALA A 515 15.17 -15.66 8.86
CA ALA A 515 14.48 -15.83 10.13
C ALA A 515 15.32 -16.69 11.06
N LYS A 516 15.18 -16.48 12.36
CA LYS A 516 15.82 -17.32 13.38
C LYS A 516 14.75 -17.96 14.24
N SER A 517 14.95 -19.20 14.60
CA SER A 517 14.15 -19.91 15.59
C SER A 517 15.09 -20.80 16.42
N GLY A 518 15.24 -20.44 17.69
CA GLY A 518 16.25 -21.06 18.54
C GLY A 518 17.66 -20.95 17.93
N ASN A 519 18.33 -22.08 17.77
CA ASN A 519 19.66 -22.16 17.16
C ASN A 519 19.63 -22.28 15.62
N HIS A 520 18.47 -22.30 15.00
CA HIS A 520 18.34 -22.49 13.56
C HIS A 520 18.16 -21.15 12.83
N GLU A 521 18.81 -21.00 11.70
CA GLU A 521 18.60 -19.91 10.75
C GLU A 521 17.90 -20.45 9.49
N PHE A 522 16.82 -19.82 9.12
CA PHE A 522 16.07 -20.15 7.91
C PHE A 522 16.22 -19.02 6.89
N ARG A 523 16.38 -19.37 5.63
CA ARG A 523 16.58 -18.43 4.53
C ARG A 523 15.53 -18.61 3.44
N VAL A 524 15.05 -17.48 2.96
CA VAL A 524 14.34 -17.37 1.69
C VAL A 524 15.34 -16.83 0.68
N PRO A 525 15.54 -17.47 -0.47
CA PRO A 525 16.54 -17.05 -1.46
C PRO A 525 16.23 -15.66 -2.05
N ALA A 526 17.26 -15.01 -2.54
CA ALA A 526 17.12 -13.81 -3.36
C ALA A 526 16.43 -14.13 -4.68
N TRP A 527 15.72 -13.16 -5.25
CA TRP A 527 15.03 -13.35 -6.51
C TRP A 527 15.07 -12.10 -7.39
N VAL A 528 14.94 -12.32 -8.67
CA VAL A 528 14.74 -11.30 -9.70
C VAL A 528 13.53 -11.68 -10.54
N ASP A 529 12.55 -10.83 -10.63
CA ASP A 529 11.40 -10.97 -11.51
C ASP A 529 11.56 -10.02 -12.69
N MET A 530 11.41 -10.55 -13.90
CA MET A 530 11.48 -9.78 -15.13
C MET A 530 10.22 -10.01 -15.95
N GLY A 531 9.53 -8.91 -16.25
CA GLY A 531 8.40 -8.86 -17.16
C GLY A 531 8.70 -7.97 -18.36
N LEU A 532 8.06 -8.26 -19.49
CA LEU A 532 8.06 -7.41 -20.68
C LEU A 532 6.62 -7.17 -21.12
N PHE A 533 6.37 -6.03 -21.70
CA PHE A 533 5.08 -5.72 -22.32
C PHE A 533 5.26 -4.97 -23.63
N ALA A 534 4.28 -5.11 -24.51
CA ALA A 534 4.15 -4.29 -25.71
C ALA A 534 2.67 -4.02 -25.98
N GLU A 535 2.39 -2.86 -26.51
CA GLU A 535 1.07 -2.40 -26.90
C GLU A 535 1.14 -1.74 -28.27
N TYR A 536 0.19 -2.08 -29.15
CA TYR A 536 0.11 -1.55 -30.50
C TYR A 536 -1.32 -1.08 -30.81
N HIS A 537 -1.47 0.20 -31.15
CA HIS A 537 -2.72 0.80 -31.58
C HIS A 537 -2.87 0.72 -33.10
N LEU A 538 -3.70 -0.21 -33.55
CA LEU A 538 -4.02 -0.37 -34.97
C LEU A 538 -4.81 0.85 -35.48
N THR A 539 -5.76 1.30 -34.68
CA THR A 539 -6.56 2.51 -34.92
C THR A 539 -6.61 3.34 -33.64
N ARG A 540 -7.27 4.49 -33.67
CA ARG A 540 -7.51 5.28 -32.43
C ARG A 540 -8.39 4.55 -31.41
N ASN A 541 -9.16 3.57 -31.88
CA ASN A 541 -10.18 2.89 -31.08
C ASN A 541 -9.84 1.44 -30.75
N LEU A 542 -8.91 0.84 -31.49
CA LEU A 542 -8.54 -0.57 -31.33
C LEU A 542 -7.03 -0.73 -31.20
N GLY A 543 -6.61 -1.35 -30.12
CA GLY A 543 -5.26 -1.76 -29.86
C GLY A 543 -5.15 -3.24 -29.49
N PHE A 544 -3.94 -3.74 -29.55
CA PHE A 544 -3.53 -5.07 -29.10
C PHE A 544 -2.41 -4.93 -28.09
N TRP A 545 -2.40 -5.80 -27.10
CA TRP A 545 -1.35 -5.81 -26.11
C TRP A 545 -0.87 -7.23 -25.82
N VAL A 546 0.37 -7.35 -25.41
CA VAL A 546 1.00 -8.59 -24.97
C VAL A 546 1.85 -8.28 -23.75
N LYS A 547 1.89 -9.21 -22.81
CA LYS A 547 2.66 -9.12 -21.57
C LYS A 547 3.24 -10.48 -21.24
N GLY A 548 4.50 -10.53 -20.84
CA GLY A 548 5.14 -11.69 -20.25
C GLY A 548 5.58 -11.37 -18.84
N GLY A 549 5.39 -12.27 -17.91
CA GLY A 549 5.83 -12.17 -16.51
C GLY A 549 6.70 -13.34 -16.11
N ASN A 550 7.54 -13.12 -15.11
CA ASN A 550 8.54 -14.07 -14.63
C ASN A 550 9.32 -14.75 -15.77
N LEU A 551 9.83 -13.94 -16.71
CA LEU A 551 10.50 -14.44 -17.92
C LEU A 551 11.79 -15.21 -17.61
N LEU A 552 12.37 -15.03 -16.44
CA LEU A 552 13.51 -15.80 -15.96
C LEU A 552 13.10 -17.16 -15.41
N ASN A 553 11.80 -17.42 -15.32
CA ASN A 553 11.21 -18.65 -14.77
C ASN A 553 11.78 -19.05 -13.41
N GLN A 554 12.04 -18.06 -12.56
CA GLN A 554 12.50 -18.28 -11.20
C GLN A 554 11.34 -18.66 -10.28
N THR A 555 11.63 -19.39 -9.24
CA THR A 555 10.68 -19.61 -8.14
C THR A 555 10.69 -18.37 -7.25
N LEU A 556 9.74 -17.47 -7.49
CA LEU A 556 9.64 -16.23 -6.76
C LEU A 556 8.92 -16.45 -5.43
N GLN A 557 9.61 -16.22 -4.33
CA GLN A 557 9.04 -16.22 -2.98
C GLN A 557 8.96 -14.79 -2.45
N ARG A 558 7.97 -14.02 -2.92
CA ARG A 558 7.72 -12.70 -2.35
C ARG A 558 7.16 -12.84 -0.94
N THR A 559 6.17 -13.70 -0.78
CA THR A 559 5.76 -14.24 0.51
C THR A 559 6.61 -15.49 0.78
N PRO A 560 7.28 -15.60 1.92
CA PRO A 560 8.01 -16.80 2.29
C PRO A 560 7.13 -18.04 2.19
N LEU A 561 7.69 -19.13 1.69
CA LEU A 561 7.02 -20.43 1.53
C LEU A 561 5.86 -20.45 0.53
N HIS A 562 5.62 -19.36 -0.18
CA HIS A 562 4.66 -19.33 -1.28
C HIS A 562 5.36 -18.93 -2.58
N ALA A 563 5.28 -19.79 -3.59
CA ALA A 563 5.80 -19.51 -4.91
C ALA A 563 4.76 -18.81 -5.76
N GLU A 564 5.13 -17.70 -6.34
CA GLU A 564 4.29 -17.07 -7.35
C GLU A 564 4.26 -17.86 -8.66
N ALA A 565 3.40 -17.42 -9.57
CA ALA A 565 3.30 -17.98 -10.91
C ALA A 565 4.67 -18.07 -11.59
N GLY A 566 4.96 -19.18 -12.22
CA GLY A 566 6.10 -19.35 -13.11
C GLY A 566 6.00 -18.42 -14.33
N MET A 567 6.86 -18.65 -15.33
CA MET A 567 6.81 -17.90 -16.58
C MET A 567 5.42 -17.99 -17.22
N HIS A 568 4.86 -16.82 -17.55
CA HIS A 568 3.53 -16.71 -18.13
C HIS A 568 3.45 -15.60 -19.17
N PHE A 569 2.49 -15.74 -20.08
CA PHE A 569 2.24 -14.78 -21.16
C PHE A 569 0.74 -14.49 -21.23
N THR A 570 0.39 -13.25 -21.41
CA THR A 570 -0.98 -12.79 -21.59
C THR A 570 -1.04 -11.88 -22.81
N ALA A 571 -2.07 -12.04 -23.61
CA ALA A 571 -2.32 -11.17 -24.75
C ALA A 571 -3.79 -10.80 -24.82
N GLY A 572 -4.09 -9.65 -25.41
CA GLY A 572 -5.47 -9.21 -25.48
C GLY A 572 -5.69 -8.01 -26.39
N VAL A 573 -6.89 -7.49 -26.28
CA VAL A 573 -7.36 -6.34 -27.03
C VAL A 573 -7.67 -5.16 -26.12
N LEU A 574 -7.53 -3.97 -26.68
CA LEU A 574 -7.82 -2.71 -26.05
C LEU A 574 -8.79 -1.95 -26.96
N LEU A 575 -9.90 -1.50 -26.39
CA LEU A 575 -10.92 -0.73 -27.07
C LEU A 575 -11.15 0.60 -26.36
N THR A 576 -11.23 1.68 -27.14
CA THR A 576 -11.47 3.04 -26.63
C THR A 576 -12.47 3.76 -27.54
N PHE A 577 -13.51 4.34 -26.95
CA PHE A 577 -14.57 5.04 -27.68
C PHE A 577 -14.96 6.36 -27.02
#